data_86c8ba69ea3ccf18823515148a8201fb
#
_entry.id   86c8ba69ea3ccf18823515148a8201fb
#
_cell.length_a   1.000
_cell.length_b   1.000
_cell.length_c   1.000
_cell.angle_alpha   90.00
_cell.angle_beta   90.00
_cell.angle_gamma   90.00
#
_symmetry.space_group_name_H-M   'P 1'
#
loop_
_entity.id
_entity.type
_entity.pdbx_description
1 polymer ?
#
loop_
_entity_poly.entity_id
_entity_poly.type
_entity_poly.pdbx_seq_one_letter_code
_entity_poly.pdbx_strand_id
1 'polypeptide(L)'
;MTEEQLKIIRNFEVRVRQTLFLCDKLKKENEDLQSQLAVQKNANESLNKENSQLQIKYNNLKVARMISVGKDDFKATKNRLSKLVREVEKCIALLNE
;
A
#
# COMPACT_ATOMS: atom_id res chain seq x y z
N MET A 1 19.64 33.55 -59.00
CA MET A 1 18.60 32.62 -58.47
C MET A 1 17.26 33.07 -58.98
N THR A 2 16.47 32.10 -59.46
CA THR A 2 15.10 32.35 -59.87
C THR A 2 14.20 32.54 -58.62
N GLU A 3 13.05 33.21 -58.83
CA GLU A 3 12.06 33.38 -57.74
C GLU A 3 11.56 32.07 -57.17
N GLU A 4 11.45 31.06 -57.96
CA GLU A 4 11.05 29.72 -57.53
C GLU A 4 12.07 29.08 -56.58
N GLN A 5 13.36 29.25 -56.87
CA GLN A 5 14.44 28.75 -56.04
C GLN A 5 14.49 29.48 -54.70
N LEU A 6 14.30 30.80 -54.66
CA LEU A 6 14.20 31.59 -53.43
C LEU A 6 13.00 31.17 -52.59
N LYS A 7 11.88 30.87 -53.24
CA LYS A 7 10.66 30.41 -52.58
C LYS A 7 10.85 29.05 -51.88
N ILE A 8 11.53 28.13 -52.55
CA ILE A 8 11.88 26.81 -52.00
C ILE A 8 12.81 26.96 -50.79
N ILE A 9 13.82 27.82 -50.88
CA ILE A 9 14.75 28.07 -49.76
C ILE A 9 14.02 28.67 -48.56
N ARG A 10 13.10 29.60 -48.77
CA ARG A 10 12.30 30.22 -47.70
C ARG A 10 11.39 29.17 -47.02
N ASN A 11 10.73 28.33 -47.81
CA ASN A 11 9.92 27.26 -47.31
C ASN A 11 10.74 26.27 -46.47
N PHE A 12 11.94 25.95 -46.93
CA PHE A 12 12.86 25.09 -46.21
C PHE A 12 13.28 25.70 -44.88
N GLU A 13 13.63 27.00 -44.84
CA GLU A 13 13.97 27.70 -43.65
C GLU A 13 12.83 27.68 -42.59
N VAL A 14 11.61 27.92 -43.07
CA VAL A 14 10.41 27.86 -42.20
C VAL A 14 10.23 26.48 -41.59
N ARG A 15 10.39 25.44 -42.40
CA ARG A 15 10.28 24.06 -41.93
C ARG A 15 11.37 23.70 -40.91
N VAL A 16 12.59 24.15 -41.15
CA VAL A 16 13.69 23.94 -40.23
C VAL A 16 13.40 24.62 -38.87
N ARG A 17 12.93 25.85 -38.90
CA ARG A 17 12.55 26.59 -37.69
C ARG A 17 11.41 25.89 -36.92
N GLN A 18 10.39 25.43 -37.63
CA GLN A 18 9.26 24.70 -37.06
C GLN A 18 9.72 23.38 -36.42
N THR A 19 10.62 22.68 -37.09
CA THR A 19 11.18 21.41 -36.60
C THR A 19 12.02 21.65 -35.34
N LEU A 20 12.87 22.69 -35.33
CA LEU A 20 13.67 23.05 -34.17
C LEU A 20 12.77 23.44 -32.98
N PHE A 21 11.74 24.22 -33.23
CA PHE A 21 10.75 24.58 -32.21
C PHE A 21 10.06 23.34 -31.63
N LEU A 22 9.65 22.45 -32.50
CA LEU A 22 9.02 21.17 -32.07
C LEU A 22 9.98 20.30 -31.29
N CYS A 23 11.25 20.22 -31.69
CA CYS A 23 12.29 19.50 -30.96
C CYS A 23 12.48 20.05 -29.54
N ASP A 24 12.55 21.37 -29.42
CA ASP A 24 12.69 22.04 -28.12
C ASP A 24 11.48 21.77 -27.22
N LYS A 25 10.30 21.85 -27.81
CA LYS A 25 9.04 21.56 -27.11
C LYS A 25 8.99 20.11 -26.62
N LEU A 26 9.33 19.16 -27.47
CA LEU A 26 9.37 17.75 -27.14
C LEU A 26 10.42 17.44 -26.08
N LYS A 27 11.57 18.10 -26.14
CA LYS A 27 12.62 17.97 -25.14
C LYS A 27 12.15 18.43 -23.77
N LYS A 28 11.47 19.58 -23.70
CA LYS A 28 10.89 20.07 -22.45
C LYS A 28 9.81 19.17 -21.90
N GLU A 29 8.92 18.69 -22.76
CA GLU A 29 7.88 17.73 -22.37
C GLU A 29 8.50 16.43 -21.84
N ASN A 30 9.56 15.97 -22.49
CA ASN A 30 10.27 14.75 -22.07
C ASN A 30 10.92 14.92 -20.69
N GLU A 31 11.59 16.04 -20.45
CA GLU A 31 12.17 16.37 -19.15
C GLU A 31 11.09 16.46 -18.07
N ASP A 32 9.97 17.09 -18.38
CA ASP A 32 8.83 17.21 -17.47
C ASP A 32 8.23 15.84 -17.13
N LEU A 33 8.03 14.99 -18.14
CA LEU A 33 7.53 13.63 -17.94
C LEU A 33 8.49 12.78 -17.12
N GLN A 34 9.79 12.91 -17.33
CA GLN A 34 10.79 12.21 -16.52
C GLN A 34 10.74 12.66 -15.06
N SER A 35 10.55 13.96 -14.82
CA SER A 35 10.39 14.51 -13.48
C SER A 35 9.12 13.97 -12.80
N GLN A 36 8.01 13.97 -13.51
CA GLN A 36 6.75 13.40 -13.01
C GLN A 36 6.89 11.91 -12.72
N LEU A 37 7.57 11.18 -13.58
CA LEU A 37 7.80 9.75 -13.39
C LEU A 37 8.61 9.47 -12.13
N ALA A 38 9.66 10.27 -11.87
CA ALA A 38 10.48 10.16 -10.67
C ALA A 38 9.66 10.40 -9.40
N VAL A 39 8.82 11.44 -9.40
CA VAL A 39 7.91 11.75 -8.28
C VAL A 39 6.93 10.60 -8.04
N GLN A 40 6.33 10.08 -9.09
CA GLN A 40 5.38 8.96 -8.99
C GLN A 40 6.04 7.67 -8.49
N LYS A 41 7.25 7.38 -8.92
CA LYS A 41 8.02 6.25 -8.43
C LYS A 41 8.28 6.33 -6.94
N ASN A 42 8.73 7.51 -6.49
CA ASN A 42 9.00 7.73 -5.06
C ASN A 42 7.72 7.62 -4.22
N ALA A 43 6.62 8.17 -4.71
CA ALA A 43 5.32 8.05 -4.05
C ALA A 43 4.86 6.59 -3.98
N ASN A 44 5.07 5.85 -5.05
CA ASN A 44 4.69 4.43 -5.13
C ASN A 44 5.51 3.57 -4.17
N GLU A 45 6.81 3.79 -4.07
CA GLU A 45 7.68 3.10 -3.12
C GLU A 45 7.28 3.40 -1.67
N SER A 46 6.98 4.67 -1.39
CA SER A 46 6.52 5.10 -0.06
C SER A 46 5.19 4.44 0.31
N LEU A 47 4.24 4.41 -0.61
CA LEU A 47 2.94 3.77 -0.40
C LEU A 47 3.06 2.25 -0.22
N ASN A 48 3.92 1.59 -0.99
CA ASN A 48 4.16 0.16 -0.84
C ASN A 48 4.77 -0.18 0.52
N LYS A 49 5.69 0.63 0.99
CA LYS A 49 6.31 0.48 2.31
C LYS A 49 5.29 0.66 3.42
N GLU A 50 4.48 1.70 3.33
CA GLU A 50 3.41 1.99 4.29
C GLU A 50 2.38 0.86 4.30
N ASN A 51 2.00 0.37 3.12
CA ASN A 51 1.06 -0.74 2.98
C ASN A 51 1.59 -2.02 3.63
N SER A 52 2.87 -2.33 3.43
CA SER A 52 3.53 -3.49 4.07
C SER A 52 3.53 -3.35 5.59
N GLN A 53 3.84 -2.17 6.10
CA GLN A 53 3.83 -1.90 7.54
C GLN A 53 2.43 -2.04 8.15
N LEU A 54 1.42 -1.50 7.47
CA LEU A 54 0.03 -1.62 7.89
C LEU A 54 -0.45 -3.07 7.86
N GLN A 55 -0.04 -3.85 6.88
CA GLN A 55 -0.38 -5.27 6.79
C GLN A 55 0.22 -6.06 7.96
N ILE A 56 1.46 -5.78 8.32
CA ILE A 56 2.10 -6.39 9.48
C ILE A 56 1.37 -6.02 10.77
N LYS A 57 1.04 -4.74 10.95
CA LYS A 57 0.27 -4.27 12.11
C LYS A 57 -1.10 -4.91 12.20
N TYR A 58 -1.79 -5.02 11.07
CA TYR A 58 -3.09 -5.68 11.00
C TYR A 58 -3.00 -7.15 11.40
N ASN A 59 -2.04 -7.89 10.86
CA ASN A 59 -1.83 -9.29 11.21
C ASN A 59 -1.49 -9.47 12.68
N ASN A 60 -0.65 -8.58 13.23
CA ASN A 60 -0.30 -8.62 14.66
C ASN A 60 -1.50 -8.35 15.55
N LEU A 61 -2.36 -7.39 15.19
CA LEU A 61 -3.61 -7.12 15.92
C LEU A 61 -4.57 -8.29 15.83
N LYS A 62 -4.67 -8.92 14.67
CA LYS A 62 -5.52 -10.09 14.46
C LYS A 62 -5.08 -11.26 15.33
N VAL A 63 -3.78 -11.53 15.37
CA VAL A 63 -3.21 -12.58 16.22
C VAL A 63 -3.42 -12.25 17.70
N ALA A 64 -3.15 -11.01 18.11
CA ALA A 64 -3.36 -10.56 19.49
C ALA A 64 -4.82 -10.73 19.93
N ARG A 65 -5.77 -10.39 19.05
CA ARG A 65 -7.20 -10.58 19.30
C ARG A 65 -7.57 -12.05 19.46
N MET A 66 -7.04 -12.92 18.62
CA MET A 66 -7.24 -14.36 18.72
C MET A 66 -6.72 -14.92 20.04
N ILE A 67 -5.54 -14.51 20.47
CA ILE A 67 -4.94 -14.92 21.72
C ILE A 67 -5.77 -14.44 22.90
N SER A 68 -6.24 -13.20 22.88
CA SER A 68 -7.09 -12.63 23.93
C SER A 68 -8.41 -13.39 24.08
N VAL A 69 -9.09 -13.70 22.97
CA VAL A 69 -10.33 -14.48 22.96
C VAL A 69 -10.07 -15.90 23.47
N GLY A 70 -8.97 -16.53 23.05
CA GLY A 70 -8.59 -17.88 23.50
C GLY A 70 -8.30 -17.92 25.01
N LYS A 71 -7.65 -16.91 25.58
CA LYS A 71 -7.41 -16.78 27.01
C LYS A 71 -8.70 -16.62 27.81
N ASP A 72 -9.63 -15.82 27.34
CA ASP A 72 -10.91 -15.62 27.98
C ASP A 72 -11.74 -16.91 27.99
N ASP A 73 -11.78 -17.66 26.90
CA ASP A 73 -12.45 -18.96 26.81
C ASP A 73 -11.82 -19.99 27.73
N PHE A 74 -10.51 -20.05 27.81
CA PHE A 74 -9.78 -20.94 28.72
C PHE A 74 -10.09 -20.62 30.17
N LYS A 75 -10.08 -19.36 30.54
CA LYS A 75 -10.40 -18.91 31.89
C LYS A 75 -11.82 -19.24 32.29
N ALA A 76 -12.78 -19.01 31.39
CA ALA A 76 -14.19 -19.36 31.62
C ALA A 76 -14.38 -20.87 31.82
N THR A 77 -13.74 -21.68 30.99
CA THR A 77 -13.79 -23.16 31.10
C THR A 77 -13.17 -23.63 32.41
N LYS A 78 -12.03 -23.07 32.81
CA LYS A 78 -11.38 -23.39 34.08
C LYS A 78 -12.28 -23.08 35.27
N ASN A 79 -12.95 -21.94 35.29
CA ASN A 79 -13.87 -21.54 36.35
C ASN A 79 -15.08 -22.46 36.43
N ARG A 80 -15.63 -22.92 35.32
CA ARG A 80 -16.74 -23.87 35.27
C ARG A 80 -16.35 -25.22 35.85
N LEU A 81 -15.18 -25.74 35.49
CA LEU A 81 -14.66 -26.99 36.01
C LEU A 81 -14.43 -26.92 37.53
N SER A 82 -13.85 -25.84 38.03
CA SER A 82 -13.64 -25.62 39.45
C SER A 82 -14.96 -25.62 40.22
N LYS A 83 -15.98 -24.98 39.67
CA LYS A 83 -17.32 -24.95 40.28
C LYS A 83 -17.97 -26.34 40.33
N LEU A 84 -17.86 -27.13 39.28
CA LEU A 84 -18.38 -28.52 39.20
C LEU A 84 -17.69 -29.41 40.23
N VAL A 85 -16.37 -29.30 40.38
CA VAL A 85 -15.59 -30.07 41.36
C VAL A 85 -16.08 -29.75 42.80
N ARG A 86 -16.30 -28.47 43.09
CA ARG A 86 -16.85 -28.06 44.42
C ARG A 86 -18.23 -28.64 44.66
N GLU A 87 -19.10 -28.65 43.66
CA GLU A 87 -20.46 -29.24 43.77
C GLU A 87 -20.42 -30.74 44.03
N VAL A 88 -19.51 -31.44 43.36
CA VAL A 88 -19.31 -32.89 43.56
C VAL A 88 -18.77 -33.15 44.97
N GLU A 89 -17.81 -32.39 45.44
CA GLU A 89 -17.26 -32.49 46.78
C GLU A 89 -18.34 -32.28 47.84
N LYS A 90 -19.23 -31.33 47.67
CA LYS A 90 -20.38 -31.11 48.56
C LYS A 90 -21.34 -32.32 48.61
N CYS A 91 -21.62 -32.88 47.44
CA CYS A 91 -22.47 -34.07 47.33
C CYS A 91 -21.86 -35.28 48.07
N ILE A 92 -20.54 -35.46 47.93
CA ILE A 92 -19.83 -36.56 48.64
C ILE A 92 -19.88 -36.33 50.13
N ALA A 93 -19.67 -35.13 50.62
CA ALA A 93 -19.75 -34.79 52.04
C ALA A 93 -21.15 -35.07 52.62
N LEU A 94 -22.21 -34.78 51.88
CA LEU A 94 -23.58 -35.06 52.32
C LEU A 94 -23.90 -36.56 52.37
N LEU A 95 -23.30 -37.36 51.50
CA LEU A 95 -23.50 -38.83 51.49
C LEU A 95 -22.75 -39.51 52.63
N ASN A 96 -21.70 -38.91 53.15
CA ASN A 96 -20.90 -39.46 54.24
C ASN A 96 -21.40 -39.07 55.65
N GLU A 97 -22.38 -38.23 55.72
CA GLU A 97 -23.09 -37.99 56.98
C GLU A 97 -23.96 -39.20 57.34
#